data_f6b6084294c96ab34775708df8f4c5a8
#
_entry.id   f6b6084294c96ab34775708df8f4c5a8
#
_cell.length_a   1.000
_cell.length_b   1.000
_cell.length_c   1.000
_cell.angle_alpha   90.00
_cell.angle_beta   90.00
_cell.angle_gamma   90.00
#
_symmetry.space_group_name_H-M   'P 1'
#
loop_
_entity.id
_entity.type
_entity.pdbx_description
1 polymer ?
#
loop_
_entity_poly.entity_id
_entity_poly.type
_entity_poly.pdbx_seq_one_letter_code
_entity_poly.pdbx_strand_id
1 'polypeptide(L)'
;AIQLAMGIVRNEPINHIEERMILGETKKAVFHIYFCDKEKNIYCLETEIISKKNKSAEVVYTIIGEKLWKKSFVSVKSKKNLTDFTGMEPAEVRDKNEIFLPDDVSFIIAHNKKLIENLQICSLLSYTNMNVLPFSEEIPLEVITFLDPTVEKLCFEQGENKTFIHLKFKDADEIILNDTRNLEKYLSSGTIKGIITFSMVKEVLESGGYLLIDEIENHFNKEIV
;
A
#
# COMPACT_ATOMS: atom_id res chain seq x y z
N ALA A 1 -10.17 -3.23 1.84
CA ALA A 1 -9.94 -3.21 3.32
C ALA A 1 -8.54 -2.71 3.67
N ILE A 2 -7.49 -3.26 3.05
CA ILE A 2 -6.08 -2.88 3.34
C ILE A 2 -5.83 -1.43 2.97
N GLN A 3 -6.22 -0.98 1.79
CA GLN A 3 -6.04 0.42 1.34
C GLN A 3 -6.76 1.41 2.26
N LEU A 4 -7.96 1.06 2.75
CA LEU A 4 -8.66 1.88 3.73
C LEU A 4 -7.86 2.01 5.04
N ALA A 5 -7.37 0.88 5.56
CA ALA A 5 -6.54 0.88 6.77
C ALA A 5 -5.27 1.73 6.58
N MET A 6 -4.63 1.62 5.42
CA MET A 6 -3.47 2.44 5.06
C MET A 6 -3.79 3.93 4.97
N GLY A 7 -4.89 4.28 4.30
CA GLY A 7 -5.33 5.67 4.19
C GLY A 7 -5.61 6.28 5.57
N ILE A 8 -6.32 5.55 6.43
CA ILE A 8 -6.58 5.98 7.81
C ILE A 8 -5.27 6.19 8.58
N VAL A 9 -4.33 5.23 8.50
CA VAL A 9 -3.03 5.35 9.19
C VAL A 9 -2.19 6.49 8.63
N ARG A 10 -2.32 6.81 7.33
CA ARG A 10 -1.66 7.96 6.68
C ARG A 10 -2.36 9.29 6.88
N ASN A 11 -3.44 9.34 7.66
CA ASN A 11 -4.27 10.53 7.88
C ASN A 11 -4.97 11.04 6.61
N GLU A 12 -5.20 10.17 5.64
CA GLU A 12 -5.90 10.49 4.41
C GLU A 12 -7.41 10.48 4.66
N PRO A 13 -8.17 11.44 4.08
CA PRO A 13 -9.63 11.35 4.08
C PRO A 13 -10.09 10.08 3.36
N ILE A 14 -11.05 9.34 3.94
CA ILE A 14 -11.51 8.06 3.37
C ILE A 14 -12.17 8.23 2.00
N ASN A 15 -12.65 9.43 1.68
CA ASN A 15 -13.21 9.74 0.36
C ASN A 15 -12.14 9.96 -0.72
N HIS A 16 -10.88 10.14 -0.36
CA HIS A 16 -9.75 10.24 -1.30
C HIS A 16 -9.13 8.89 -1.64
N ILE A 17 -9.53 7.82 -0.96
CA ILE A 17 -9.03 6.47 -1.23
C ILE A 17 -9.68 5.98 -2.53
N GLU A 18 -8.85 5.64 -3.52
CA GLU A 18 -9.31 5.28 -4.88
C GLU A 18 -10.19 4.03 -4.93
N GLU A 19 -9.97 3.09 -4.01
CA GLU A 19 -10.78 1.87 -3.95
C GLU A 19 -12.15 2.15 -3.33
N ARG A 20 -13.15 2.08 -4.15
CA ARG A 20 -14.54 2.23 -3.74
C ARG A 20 -14.98 1.00 -2.96
N MET A 21 -15.26 1.19 -1.68
CA MET A 21 -15.99 0.21 -0.91
C MET A 21 -17.42 0.12 -1.45
N ILE A 22 -17.85 -1.06 -1.86
CA ILE A 22 -19.25 -1.28 -2.24
C ILE A 22 -20.02 -1.54 -0.95
N LEU A 23 -20.36 -0.46 -0.25
CA LEU A 23 -21.35 -0.53 0.82
C LEU A 23 -22.73 -0.26 0.19
N GLY A 24 -23.65 -1.21 0.37
CA GLY A 24 -25.06 -0.92 0.00
C GLY A 24 -25.57 0.27 0.80
N GLU A 25 -26.49 1.04 0.22
CA GLU A 25 -27.18 2.13 0.92
C GLU A 25 -27.69 1.64 2.28
N THR A 26 -27.43 2.39 3.34
CA THR A 26 -27.81 2.07 4.73
C THR A 26 -27.00 0.98 5.45
N LYS A 27 -26.02 0.37 4.83
CA LYS A 27 -25.16 -0.61 5.51
C LYS A 27 -23.97 0.09 6.18
N LYS A 28 -23.68 -0.40 7.38
CA LYS A 28 -22.51 0.00 8.16
C LYS A 28 -21.39 -1.01 7.94
N ALA A 29 -20.16 -0.52 7.71
CA ALA A 29 -18.97 -1.34 7.79
C ALA A 29 -18.20 -0.99 9.07
N VAL A 30 -17.63 -2.01 9.71
CA VAL A 30 -16.78 -1.86 10.88
C VAL A 30 -15.42 -2.44 10.54
N PHE A 31 -14.37 -1.65 10.76
CA PHE A 31 -12.99 -2.04 10.54
C PHE A 31 -12.24 -2.04 11.87
N HIS A 32 -11.42 -3.06 12.07
CA HIS A 32 -10.48 -3.14 13.18
C HIS A 32 -9.07 -3.10 12.61
N ILE A 33 -8.32 -2.05 12.97
CA ILE A 33 -6.95 -1.83 12.53
C ILE A 33 -6.04 -1.99 13.74
N TYR A 34 -5.11 -2.95 13.68
CA TYR A 34 -4.15 -3.21 14.74
C TYR A 34 -2.79 -2.71 14.33
N PHE A 35 -2.14 -1.96 15.20
CA PHE A 35 -0.80 -1.42 14.97
C PHE A 35 -0.01 -1.29 16.28
N CYS A 36 1.31 -1.13 16.14
CA CYS A 36 2.22 -0.92 17.24
C CYS A 36 2.96 0.40 17.08
N ASP A 37 3.25 1.08 18.18
CA ASP A 37 4.16 2.22 18.18
C ASP A 37 5.62 1.79 18.51
N LYS A 38 6.55 2.77 18.43
CA LYS A 38 7.96 2.58 18.76
C LYS A 38 8.19 2.24 20.23
N GLU A 39 7.26 2.63 21.11
CA GLU A 39 7.28 2.34 22.55
C GLU A 39 6.75 0.94 22.90
N LYS A 40 6.46 0.13 21.86
CA LYS A 40 5.88 -1.20 22.01
C LYS A 40 4.50 -1.20 22.68
N ASN A 41 3.70 -0.17 22.44
CA ASN A 41 2.29 -0.23 22.74
C ASN A 41 1.54 -0.82 21.55
N ILE A 42 0.52 -1.62 21.82
CA ILE A 42 -0.37 -2.21 20.84
C ILE A 42 -1.68 -1.45 20.87
N TYR A 43 -2.16 -1.09 19.72
CA TYR A 43 -3.41 -0.38 19.52
C TYR A 43 -4.40 -1.22 18.73
N CYS A 44 -5.68 -1.01 19.01
CA CYS A 44 -6.78 -1.42 18.17
C CYS A 44 -7.62 -0.18 17.88
N LEU A 45 -7.73 0.21 16.61
CA LEU A 45 -8.66 1.24 16.16
C LEU A 45 -9.87 0.54 15.55
N GLU A 46 -11.04 0.74 16.13
CA GLU A 46 -12.33 0.41 15.53
C GLU A 46 -12.87 1.63 14.83
N THR A 47 -13.16 1.52 13.55
CA THR A 47 -13.74 2.59 12.74
C THR A 47 -15.03 2.11 12.11
N GLU A 48 -16.12 2.82 12.38
CA GLU A 48 -17.45 2.57 11.81
C GLU A 48 -17.72 3.53 10.67
N ILE A 49 -17.99 3.02 9.48
CA ILE A 49 -18.21 3.81 8.26
C ILE A 49 -19.57 3.51 7.66
N ILE A 50 -20.23 4.54 7.19
CA ILE A 50 -21.43 4.44 6.35
C ILE A 50 -21.19 5.12 5.01
N SER A 51 -21.93 4.70 3.99
CA SER A 51 -21.98 5.39 2.69
C SER A 51 -23.32 6.06 2.50
N LYS A 52 -23.31 7.25 1.88
CA LYS A 52 -24.50 8.00 1.47
C LYS A 52 -24.28 8.58 0.10
N LYS A 53 -25.34 8.78 -0.66
CA LYS A 53 -25.29 9.58 -1.88
C LYS A 53 -25.39 11.06 -1.54
N ASN A 54 -24.48 11.85 -2.08
CA ASN A 54 -24.57 13.30 -1.99
C ASN A 54 -25.61 13.85 -2.99
N LYS A 55 -25.77 15.17 -3.04
CA LYS A 55 -26.72 15.84 -3.95
C LYS A 55 -26.41 15.60 -5.45
N SER A 56 -25.18 15.26 -5.78
CA SER A 56 -24.71 14.93 -7.12
C SER A 56 -24.80 13.42 -7.46
N ALA A 57 -25.48 12.63 -6.59
CA ALA A 57 -25.59 11.17 -6.69
C ALA A 57 -24.25 10.41 -6.58
N GLU A 58 -23.17 11.06 -6.14
CA GLU A 58 -21.89 10.44 -5.84
C GLU A 58 -21.95 9.76 -4.46
N VAL A 59 -21.30 8.63 -4.33
CA VAL A 59 -21.18 7.92 -3.06
C VAL A 59 -20.11 8.60 -2.20
N VAL A 60 -20.50 9.03 -1.02
CA VAL A 60 -19.63 9.66 -0.02
C VAL A 60 -19.63 8.79 1.24
N TYR A 61 -18.46 8.57 1.79
CA TYR A 61 -18.26 7.81 3.02
C TYR A 61 -18.11 8.74 4.21
N THR A 62 -18.71 8.34 5.33
CA THR A 62 -18.70 9.10 6.58
C THR A 62 -18.32 8.17 7.72
N ILE A 63 -17.40 8.60 8.57
CA ILE A 63 -17.04 7.93 9.82
C ILE A 63 -18.07 8.33 10.86
N ILE A 64 -18.84 7.37 11.35
CA ILE A 64 -19.92 7.60 12.32
C ILE A 64 -19.55 7.27 13.76
N GLY A 65 -18.45 6.58 13.94
CA GLY A 65 -17.90 6.22 15.25
C GLY A 65 -16.48 5.68 15.14
N GLU A 66 -15.70 6.00 16.14
CA GLU A 66 -14.36 5.44 16.29
C GLU A 66 -14.05 5.22 17.75
N LYS A 67 -13.28 4.17 18.04
CA LYS A 67 -12.75 3.86 19.37
C LYS A 67 -11.31 3.39 19.23
N LEU A 68 -10.46 3.83 20.13
CA LEU A 68 -9.07 3.43 20.21
C LEU A 68 -8.80 2.74 21.54
N TRP A 69 -8.33 1.51 21.49
CA TRP A 69 -7.78 0.80 22.65
C TRP A 69 -6.28 0.79 22.59
N LYS A 70 -5.66 0.78 23.78
CA LYS A 70 -4.21 0.74 23.94
C LYS A 70 -3.83 -0.26 25.03
N LYS A 71 -2.78 -1.05 24.80
CA LYS A 71 -2.15 -1.89 25.81
C LYS A 71 -0.64 -1.99 25.59
N SER A 72 0.12 -2.26 26.63
CA SER A 72 1.55 -2.49 26.52
C SER A 72 1.83 -3.89 25.94
N PHE A 73 2.82 -4.00 25.06
CA PHE A 73 3.31 -5.28 24.56
C PHE A 73 3.77 -6.22 25.68
N VAL A 74 4.32 -5.66 26.77
CA VAL A 74 4.77 -6.44 27.94
C VAL A 74 3.63 -7.23 28.58
N SER A 75 2.39 -6.78 28.45
CA SER A 75 1.20 -7.48 28.98
C SER A 75 0.77 -8.68 28.13
N VAL A 76 1.36 -8.87 26.94
CA VAL A 76 0.97 -9.91 25.99
C VAL A 76 1.71 -11.20 26.27
N LYS A 77 0.97 -12.23 26.69
CA LYS A 77 1.53 -13.56 27.05
C LYS A 77 1.54 -14.55 25.87
N SER A 78 0.83 -14.28 24.80
CA SER A 78 0.73 -15.16 23.63
C SER A 78 0.36 -14.40 22.37
N LYS A 79 0.61 -14.99 21.19
CA LYS A 79 0.20 -14.40 19.91
C LYS A 79 -1.31 -14.09 19.85
N LYS A 80 -2.15 -14.94 20.43
CA LYS A 80 -3.60 -14.75 20.48
C LYS A 80 -3.97 -13.46 21.23
N ASN A 81 -3.22 -13.13 22.27
CA ASN A 81 -3.49 -11.94 23.08
C ASN A 81 -3.02 -10.64 22.42
N LEU A 82 -2.31 -10.69 21.27
CA LEU A 82 -1.91 -9.47 20.58
C LEU A 82 -3.12 -8.64 20.15
N THR A 83 -4.13 -9.28 19.59
CA THR A 83 -5.34 -8.64 19.04
C THR A 83 -6.56 -8.75 19.97
N ASP A 84 -6.41 -9.30 21.17
CA ASP A 84 -7.50 -9.45 22.13
C ASP A 84 -7.58 -8.24 23.06
N PHE A 85 -8.60 -7.42 22.89
CA PHE A 85 -8.93 -6.26 23.72
C PHE A 85 -10.23 -6.45 24.51
N THR A 86 -10.71 -7.68 24.64
CA THR A 86 -11.95 -8.01 25.31
C THR A 86 -11.92 -7.56 26.78
N GLY A 87 -12.96 -6.86 27.21
CA GLY A 87 -13.09 -6.35 28.59
C GLY A 87 -12.25 -5.10 28.90
N MET A 88 -11.55 -4.55 27.92
CA MET A 88 -10.85 -3.28 28.09
C MET A 88 -11.76 -2.11 27.71
N GLU A 89 -11.69 -1.03 28.51
CA GLU A 89 -12.29 0.24 28.12
C GLU A 89 -11.46 0.90 27.03
N PRO A 90 -12.09 1.58 26.04
CA PRO A 90 -11.37 2.34 25.04
C PRO A 90 -10.59 3.48 25.70
N ALA A 91 -9.35 3.67 25.29
CA ALA A 91 -8.53 4.80 25.73
C ALA A 91 -9.07 6.11 25.20
N GLU A 92 -9.64 6.11 23.99
CA GLU A 92 -10.26 7.26 23.35
C GLU A 92 -11.47 6.84 22.52
N VAL A 93 -12.43 7.77 22.40
CA VAL A 93 -13.66 7.60 21.61
C VAL A 93 -13.88 8.88 20.83
N ARG A 94 -14.25 8.76 19.55
CA ARG A 94 -14.60 9.93 18.72
C ARG A 94 -15.75 10.70 19.33
N ASP A 95 -15.52 11.96 19.66
CA ASP A 95 -16.60 12.86 20.07
C ASP A 95 -17.39 13.32 18.84
N LYS A 96 -18.69 13.13 18.87
CA LYS A 96 -19.60 13.60 17.82
C LYS A 96 -19.69 15.14 17.73
N ASN A 97 -19.20 15.84 18.73
CA ASN A 97 -19.19 17.30 18.82
C ASN A 97 -17.84 17.92 18.42
N GLU A 98 -16.88 17.13 17.94
CA GLU A 98 -15.62 17.66 17.41
C GLU A 98 -15.86 18.41 16.10
N ILE A 99 -16.12 19.71 16.21
CA ILE A 99 -16.44 20.61 15.10
C ILE A 99 -15.27 20.76 14.10
N PHE A 100 -14.05 20.41 14.52
CA PHE A 100 -12.83 20.65 13.74
C PHE A 100 -12.34 19.42 12.97
N LEU A 101 -12.91 18.24 13.19
CA LEU A 101 -12.51 17.02 12.50
C LEU A 101 -13.53 16.69 11.40
N PRO A 102 -13.13 16.68 10.10
CA PRO A 102 -14.02 16.27 9.03
C PRO A 102 -14.58 14.86 9.22
N ASP A 103 -15.80 14.65 8.74
CA ASP A 103 -16.52 13.38 8.92
C ASP A 103 -15.84 12.20 8.17
N ASP A 104 -14.94 12.47 7.26
CA ASP A 104 -14.20 11.48 6.48
C ASP A 104 -12.71 11.33 6.91
N VAL A 105 -12.30 12.00 7.98
CA VAL A 105 -10.96 11.90 8.56
C VAL A 105 -11.01 11.19 9.89
N SER A 106 -10.17 10.19 10.10
CA SER A 106 -10.05 9.48 11.38
C SER A 106 -9.45 10.37 12.47
N PHE A 107 -9.97 10.27 13.71
CA PHE A 107 -9.40 11.00 14.86
C PHE A 107 -7.98 10.55 15.22
N ILE A 108 -7.53 9.40 14.71
CA ILE A 108 -6.16 8.89 14.87
C ILE A 108 -5.09 9.88 14.39
N ILE A 109 -5.47 10.86 13.55
CA ILE A 109 -4.56 11.91 13.06
C ILE A 109 -3.87 12.66 14.21
N ALA A 110 -4.55 12.83 15.34
CA ALA A 110 -3.97 13.47 16.52
C ALA A 110 -2.88 12.61 17.18
N HIS A 111 -3.00 11.29 17.08
CA HIS A 111 -1.99 10.33 17.55
C HIS A 111 -0.84 10.19 16.58
N ASN A 112 -1.13 10.14 15.28
CA ASN A 112 -0.13 9.92 14.26
C ASN A 112 0.93 11.01 14.19
N LYS A 113 0.57 12.27 14.46
CA LYS A 113 1.56 13.36 14.56
C LYS A 113 2.63 13.12 15.63
N LYS A 114 2.35 12.26 16.62
CA LYS A 114 3.28 11.90 17.70
C LYS A 114 3.96 10.55 17.49
N LEU A 115 3.34 9.64 16.74
CA LEU A 115 3.70 8.22 16.71
C LEU A 115 4.31 7.76 15.37
N ILE A 116 4.00 8.42 14.25
CA ILE A 116 4.32 7.94 12.90
C ILE A 116 5.03 9.01 12.10
N GLU A 117 6.16 9.52 12.61
CA GLU A 117 6.95 10.48 11.85
C GLU A 117 7.53 9.91 10.54
N ASN A 118 7.63 8.58 10.37
CA ASN A 118 8.30 7.96 9.22
C ASN A 118 7.79 6.56 8.85
N LEU A 119 6.51 6.23 9.02
CA LEU A 119 6.02 4.95 8.54
C LEU A 119 5.80 5.01 7.02
N GLN A 120 6.76 4.51 6.27
CA GLN A 120 6.59 4.34 4.83
C GLN A 120 5.82 3.04 4.56
N ILE A 121 4.73 3.16 3.81
CA ILE A 121 3.96 2.01 3.35
C ILE A 121 3.91 2.09 1.82
N CYS A 122 4.61 1.18 1.17
CA CYS A 122 4.54 1.00 -0.27
C CYS A 122 3.45 -0.01 -0.61
N SER A 123 2.60 0.33 -1.57
CA SER A 123 1.51 -0.56 -1.99
C SER A 123 1.61 -0.87 -3.47
N LEU A 124 1.67 -2.16 -3.78
CA LEU A 124 1.58 -2.67 -5.14
C LEU A 124 0.15 -3.11 -5.53
N LEU A 125 -0.83 -2.87 -4.67
CA LEU A 125 -2.22 -3.28 -4.92
C LEU A 125 -2.77 -2.67 -6.21
N SER A 126 -2.42 -1.43 -6.52
CA SER A 126 -2.82 -0.74 -7.77
C SER A 126 -2.03 -1.21 -8.98
N TYR A 127 -0.90 -1.89 -8.80
CA TYR A 127 -0.01 -2.33 -9.86
C TYR A 127 -0.21 -3.80 -10.26
N THR A 128 -1.09 -4.53 -9.56
CA THR A 128 -1.32 -5.98 -9.79
C THR A 128 -1.64 -6.31 -11.26
N ASN A 129 -2.33 -5.40 -11.96
CA ASN A 129 -2.70 -5.58 -13.36
C ASN A 129 -1.87 -4.75 -14.35
N MET A 130 -0.84 -4.04 -13.89
CA MET A 130 0.00 -3.23 -14.77
C MET A 130 1.13 -4.06 -15.36
N ASN A 131 1.24 -4.04 -16.67
CA ASN A 131 2.36 -4.62 -17.43
C ASN A 131 3.29 -3.51 -17.96
N VAL A 132 3.36 -2.39 -17.26
CA VAL A 132 4.15 -1.22 -17.66
C VAL A 132 5.04 -0.83 -16.50
N LEU A 133 6.33 -0.62 -16.76
CA LEU A 133 7.23 -0.04 -15.76
C LEU A 133 6.85 1.43 -15.54
N PRO A 134 6.42 1.80 -14.33
CA PRO A 134 5.99 3.16 -14.04
C PRO A 134 7.16 4.15 -13.89
N PHE A 135 8.38 3.65 -13.86
CA PHE A 135 9.60 4.41 -13.63
C PHE A 135 10.73 3.94 -14.54
N SER A 136 11.71 4.81 -14.72
CA SER A 136 12.89 4.60 -15.54
C SER A 136 14.16 4.68 -14.68
N GLU A 137 14.15 4.05 -13.50
CA GLU A 137 15.31 3.98 -12.63
C GLU A 137 16.24 2.83 -13.04
N GLU A 138 17.48 2.94 -12.62
CA GLU A 138 18.47 1.89 -12.85
C GLU A 138 18.11 0.63 -12.05
N ILE A 139 17.85 -0.44 -12.77
CA ILE A 139 17.51 -1.75 -12.19
C ILE A 139 18.79 -2.58 -12.20
N PRO A 140 19.22 -3.14 -11.07
CA PRO A 140 20.39 -4.02 -11.04
C PRO A 140 20.23 -5.18 -12.03
N LEU A 141 21.27 -5.41 -12.82
CA LEU A 141 21.25 -6.46 -13.85
C LEU A 141 21.01 -7.86 -13.25
N GLU A 142 21.48 -8.07 -12.02
CA GLU A 142 21.27 -9.30 -11.27
C GLU A 142 19.79 -9.59 -11.02
N VAL A 143 18.99 -8.57 -10.76
CA VAL A 143 17.53 -8.71 -10.60
C VAL A 143 16.90 -9.09 -11.94
N ILE A 144 17.31 -8.42 -13.00
CA ILE A 144 16.78 -8.68 -14.34
C ILE A 144 17.10 -10.11 -14.79
N THR A 145 18.36 -10.51 -14.68
CA THR A 145 18.83 -11.85 -15.09
C THR A 145 18.28 -12.96 -14.19
N PHE A 146 17.94 -12.65 -12.94
CA PHE A 146 17.24 -13.59 -12.07
C PHE A 146 15.81 -13.84 -12.53
N LEU A 147 15.11 -12.78 -12.96
CA LEU A 147 13.73 -12.86 -13.46
C LEU A 147 13.64 -13.42 -14.88
N ASP A 148 14.59 -13.06 -15.72
CA ASP A 148 14.70 -13.51 -17.11
C ASP A 148 16.18 -13.73 -17.48
N PRO A 149 16.68 -14.96 -17.42
CA PRO A 149 18.08 -15.28 -17.72
C PRO A 149 18.48 -15.03 -19.18
N THR A 150 17.54 -14.77 -20.09
CA THR A 150 17.81 -14.46 -21.49
C THR A 150 18.18 -13.00 -21.72
N VAL A 151 17.85 -12.11 -20.78
CA VAL A 151 18.18 -10.69 -20.86
C VAL A 151 19.64 -10.46 -20.48
N GLU A 152 20.38 -9.80 -21.38
CA GLU A 152 21.78 -9.40 -21.19
C GLU A 152 21.89 -7.95 -20.71
N LYS A 153 20.97 -7.08 -21.18
CA LYS A 153 20.96 -5.65 -20.84
C LYS A 153 19.54 -5.11 -20.79
N LEU A 154 19.23 -4.34 -19.76
CA LEU A 154 18.09 -3.45 -19.69
C LEU A 154 18.50 -2.21 -18.92
N CYS A 155 18.57 -1.07 -19.60
CA CYS A 155 18.88 0.20 -18.96
C CYS A 155 18.10 1.35 -19.58
N PHE A 156 18.01 2.46 -18.83
CA PHE A 156 17.26 3.65 -19.21
C PHE A 156 18.24 4.81 -19.39
N GLU A 157 18.21 5.42 -20.55
CA GLU A 157 19.03 6.59 -20.89
C GLU A 157 18.12 7.82 -20.99
N GLN A 158 18.42 8.86 -20.22
CA GLN A 158 17.67 10.11 -20.24
C GLN A 158 18.17 10.98 -21.40
N GLY A 159 17.30 11.20 -22.41
CA GLY A 159 17.49 12.21 -23.43
C GLY A 159 16.86 13.55 -23.06
N GLU A 160 17.01 14.57 -23.89
CA GLU A 160 16.50 15.94 -23.61
C GLU A 160 15.00 16.00 -23.33
N ASN A 161 14.17 15.17 -23.99
CA ASN A 161 12.71 15.16 -23.83
C ASN A 161 12.12 13.74 -23.80
N LYS A 162 12.94 12.70 -23.77
CA LYS A 162 12.48 11.30 -23.84
C LYS A 162 13.47 10.41 -23.11
N THR A 163 12.96 9.34 -22.54
CA THR A 163 13.77 8.25 -22.01
C THR A 163 13.90 7.18 -23.09
N PHE A 164 15.12 6.77 -23.38
CA PHE A 164 15.39 5.63 -24.23
C PHE A 164 15.63 4.40 -23.38
N ILE A 165 15.14 3.26 -23.83
CA ILE A 165 15.23 1.99 -23.15
C ILE A 165 16.07 1.08 -24.02
N HIS A 166 17.21 0.65 -23.51
CA HIS A 166 18.12 -0.25 -24.17
C HIS A 166 17.87 -1.66 -23.65
N LEU A 167 17.32 -2.52 -24.50
CA LEU A 167 17.05 -3.92 -24.20
C LEU A 167 17.87 -4.80 -25.12
N LYS A 168 18.62 -5.74 -24.54
CA LYS A 168 19.38 -6.73 -25.27
C LYS A 168 19.20 -8.11 -24.68
N PHE A 169 18.88 -9.06 -25.52
CA PHE A 169 18.86 -10.48 -25.17
C PHE A 169 20.19 -11.12 -25.55
N LYS A 170 20.51 -12.24 -24.94
CA LYS A 170 21.68 -13.06 -25.31
C LYS A 170 21.59 -13.46 -26.79
N ASP A 171 22.68 -13.35 -27.47
CA ASP A 171 22.81 -13.71 -28.89
C ASP A 171 21.90 -12.94 -29.85
N ALA A 172 21.40 -11.73 -29.45
CA ALA A 172 20.57 -10.88 -30.28
C ALA A 172 21.12 -9.45 -30.35
N ASP A 173 20.64 -8.68 -31.33
CA ASP A 173 20.95 -7.26 -31.46
C ASP A 173 20.22 -6.45 -30.38
N GLU A 174 20.78 -5.29 -30.06
CA GLU A 174 20.18 -4.35 -29.11
C GLU A 174 18.91 -3.72 -29.69
N ILE A 175 17.86 -3.65 -28.88
CA ILE A 175 16.57 -3.02 -29.20
C ILE A 175 16.51 -1.70 -28.44
N ILE A 176 16.24 -0.60 -29.14
CA ILE A 176 16.05 0.71 -28.52
C ILE A 176 14.57 1.08 -28.58
N LEU A 177 13.97 1.29 -27.40
CA LEU A 177 12.58 1.68 -27.25
C LEU A 177 12.49 3.10 -26.67
N ASN A 178 11.40 3.79 -26.96
CA ASN A 178 11.14 5.16 -26.47
C ASN A 178 9.91 5.23 -25.55
N ASP A 179 9.33 4.10 -25.18
CA ASP A 179 8.15 4.02 -24.32
C ASP A 179 8.19 2.70 -23.55
N THR A 180 8.07 2.79 -22.21
CA THR A 180 8.07 1.63 -21.32
C THR A 180 6.94 0.65 -21.60
N ARG A 181 5.83 1.11 -22.17
CA ARG A 181 4.70 0.25 -22.59
C ARG A 181 5.10 -0.76 -23.67
N ASN A 182 6.12 -0.45 -24.45
CA ASN A 182 6.59 -1.37 -25.49
C ASN A 182 7.40 -2.55 -24.91
N LEU A 183 7.83 -2.50 -23.66
CA LEU A 183 8.52 -3.61 -23.01
C LEU A 183 7.67 -4.88 -22.91
N GLU A 184 6.34 -4.75 -22.79
CA GLU A 184 5.41 -5.88 -22.76
C GLU A 184 5.44 -6.76 -24.02
N LYS A 185 5.98 -6.24 -25.13
CA LYS A 185 6.14 -7.00 -26.39
C LYS A 185 7.35 -7.94 -26.35
N TYR A 186 8.27 -7.71 -25.43
CA TYR A 186 9.56 -8.40 -25.36
C TYR A 186 9.76 -9.13 -24.04
N LEU A 187 9.26 -8.57 -22.94
CA LEU A 187 9.38 -9.17 -21.61
C LEU A 187 8.05 -9.79 -21.17
N SER A 188 8.11 -10.87 -20.44
CA SER A 188 6.94 -11.48 -19.85
C SER A 188 6.30 -10.55 -18.80
N SER A 189 5.00 -10.68 -18.56
CA SER A 189 4.32 -9.95 -17.49
C SER A 189 4.94 -10.23 -16.12
N GLY A 190 5.38 -11.46 -15.88
CA GLY A 190 6.10 -11.85 -14.65
C GLY A 190 7.42 -11.12 -14.50
N THR A 191 8.20 -10.98 -15.58
CA THR A 191 9.46 -10.22 -15.57
C THR A 191 9.22 -8.74 -15.24
N ILE A 192 8.24 -8.10 -15.89
CA ILE A 192 7.89 -6.69 -15.65
C ILE A 192 7.44 -6.48 -14.20
N LYS A 193 6.52 -7.31 -13.71
CA LYS A 193 6.02 -7.24 -12.33
C LYS A 193 7.12 -7.54 -11.30
N GLY A 194 8.01 -8.47 -11.62
CA GLY A 194 9.18 -8.76 -10.81
C GLY A 194 10.08 -7.55 -10.65
N ILE A 195 10.38 -6.85 -11.73
CA ILE A 195 11.18 -5.62 -11.71
C ILE A 195 10.52 -4.57 -10.80
N ILE A 196 9.22 -4.34 -10.94
CA ILE A 196 8.46 -3.41 -10.11
C ILE A 196 8.54 -3.81 -8.63
N THR A 197 8.30 -5.09 -8.34
CA THR A 197 8.33 -5.60 -6.97
C THR A 197 9.70 -5.45 -6.32
N PHE A 198 10.78 -5.83 -7.01
CA PHE A 198 12.13 -5.72 -6.47
C PHE A 198 12.56 -4.27 -6.27
N SER A 199 12.15 -3.36 -7.14
CA SER A 199 12.41 -1.91 -6.95
C SER A 199 11.73 -1.40 -5.68
N MET A 200 10.47 -1.77 -5.43
CA MET A 200 9.76 -1.40 -4.21
C MET A 200 10.32 -2.07 -2.96
N VAL A 201 10.78 -3.33 -3.06
CA VAL A 201 11.50 -4.01 -1.97
C VAL A 201 12.75 -3.25 -1.59
N LYS A 202 13.55 -2.82 -2.59
CA LYS A 202 14.76 -2.01 -2.36
C LYS A 202 14.43 -0.72 -1.62
N GLU A 203 13.44 0.03 -2.09
CA GLU A 203 12.99 1.27 -1.44
C GLU A 203 12.58 1.07 0.01
N VAL A 204 11.79 0.03 0.29
CA VAL A 204 11.33 -0.30 1.66
C VAL A 204 12.49 -0.74 2.55
N LEU A 205 13.47 -1.49 2.02
CA LEU A 205 14.64 -1.89 2.79
C LEU A 205 15.56 -0.69 3.13
N GLU A 206 15.69 0.26 2.23
CA GLU A 206 16.52 1.46 2.43
C GLU A 206 15.86 2.48 3.38
N SER A 207 14.56 2.69 3.24
CA SER A 207 13.82 3.69 4.03
C SER A 207 13.29 3.16 5.36
N GLY A 208 13.13 1.84 5.48
CA GLY A 208 12.38 1.18 6.54
C GLY A 208 10.87 1.36 6.34
N GLY A 209 10.08 0.29 6.40
CA GLY A 209 8.65 0.40 6.17
C GLY A 209 7.98 -0.94 5.92
N TYR A 210 6.84 -0.88 5.25
CA TYR A 210 6.06 -2.05 4.87
C TYR A 210 5.78 -2.05 3.38
N LEU A 211 5.86 -3.23 2.76
CA LEU A 211 5.46 -3.47 1.39
C LEU A 211 4.20 -4.34 1.38
N LEU A 212 3.15 -3.86 0.72
CA LEU A 212 1.90 -4.59 0.53
C LEU A 212 1.78 -5.05 -0.91
N ILE A 213 1.70 -6.36 -1.09
CA ILE A 213 1.55 -7.00 -2.39
C ILE A 213 0.34 -7.93 -2.31
N ASP A 214 -0.55 -7.87 -3.29
CA ASP A 214 -1.66 -8.81 -3.44
C ASP A 214 -1.37 -9.77 -4.58
N GLU A 215 -1.83 -11.01 -4.45
CA GLU A 215 -1.71 -12.07 -5.47
C GLU A 215 -0.27 -12.29 -5.98
N ILE A 216 0.73 -12.16 -5.11
CA ILE A 216 2.14 -12.31 -5.48
C ILE A 216 2.42 -13.66 -6.16
N GLU A 217 1.71 -14.71 -5.76
CA GLU A 217 1.82 -16.06 -6.32
C GLU A 217 1.34 -16.17 -7.77
N ASN A 218 0.51 -15.23 -8.23
CA ASN A 218 0.03 -15.21 -9.62
C ASN A 218 1.02 -14.55 -10.58
N HIS A 219 2.05 -13.91 -10.04
CA HIS A 219 3.01 -13.13 -10.81
C HIS A 219 4.39 -13.75 -10.86
N PHE A 220 4.70 -14.60 -9.89
CA PHE A 220 6.01 -15.22 -9.78
C PHE A 220 5.92 -16.74 -9.82
N ASN A 221 6.99 -17.35 -10.32
CA ASN A 221 7.19 -18.76 -10.11
C ASN A 221 7.34 -19.04 -8.61
N LYS A 222 6.86 -20.19 -8.12
CA LYS A 222 6.92 -20.56 -6.69
C LYS A 222 8.33 -20.54 -6.09
N GLU A 223 9.35 -20.58 -6.96
CA GLU A 223 10.75 -20.52 -6.56
C GLU A 223 11.23 -19.08 -6.23
N ILE A 224 10.43 -18.06 -6.59
CA ILE A 224 10.75 -16.65 -6.38
C ILE A 224 10.04 -16.09 -5.12
N VAL A 225 8.93 -16.66 -4.71
CA VAL A 225 8.16 -16.29 -3.52
C VAL A 225 8.65 -17.09 -2.34
#